data_22a3d9500c15d3010f753213a6122405
#
_entry.id   22a3d9500c15d3010f753213a6122405
#
_cell.length_a   1.000
_cell.length_b   1.000
_cell.length_c   1.000
_cell.angle_alpha   90.00
_cell.angle_beta   90.00
_cell.angle_gamma   90.00
#
_symmetry.space_group_name_H-M   'P 1'
#
loop_
_entity.id
_entity.type
_entity.pdbx_description
1 polymer ?
#
loop_
_entity_poly.entity_id
_entity_poly.type
_entity_poly.pdbx_seq_one_letter_code
_entity_poly.pdbx_strand_id
1 'polypeptide(L)'
;KNFIKNLLKISRSNADLFYFTISQTNGGNLRDLVIFKLLELQHKKCLIHLHGGYYRQLVDNDMAGWQRKANYKAIKKLSGVIVLSKSLKKIFEGMIDDDRIFVVENCVDDQYLLTDQEIEEKLKSLESKKVLHVLWLSNFIRSKGYPFVLEMAKAEKERVDAGGEKRFHFDFAGKFFEDSEKDYFKSYIKENGLEEYVTYHGIVGGEQKRELLKKCYLFALPTRYPNEGQPISILEAMGNGMFIITTDHAGIPDIVEDGVNGIVMKNKENAYSKVASFKANELKTVCKRNREYCKEMYTEKRYLHMMETRFKEN
;
A
#
# COMPACT_ATOMS: atom_id res chain seq x y z
N LYS A 1 -27.74 4.06 -15.67
CA LYS A 1 -28.54 2.81 -15.89
C LYS A 1 -28.10 1.66 -14.97
N ASN A 2 -26.80 1.43 -14.74
CA ASN A 2 -26.33 0.30 -13.91
C ASN A 2 -26.65 0.45 -12.42
N PHE A 3 -26.63 1.67 -11.87
CA PHE A 3 -26.90 1.91 -10.44
C PHE A 3 -28.34 1.52 -10.07
N ILE A 4 -29.34 1.95 -10.83
CA ILE A 4 -30.75 1.59 -10.59
C ILE A 4 -30.97 0.06 -10.67
N LYS A 5 -30.33 -0.60 -11.67
CA LYS A 5 -30.37 -2.07 -11.77
C LYS A 5 -29.80 -2.75 -10.51
N ASN A 6 -28.70 -2.21 -9.97
CA ASN A 6 -28.09 -2.74 -8.75
C ASN A 6 -28.98 -2.51 -7.52
N LEU A 7 -29.61 -1.35 -7.38
CA LEU A 7 -30.59 -1.11 -6.30
C LEU A 7 -31.76 -2.08 -6.38
N LEU A 8 -32.29 -2.35 -7.58
CA LEU A 8 -33.35 -3.35 -7.78
C LEU A 8 -32.90 -4.77 -7.42
N LYS A 9 -31.66 -5.14 -7.73
CA LYS A 9 -31.09 -6.44 -7.31
C LYS A 9 -30.96 -6.52 -5.79
N ILE A 10 -30.44 -5.48 -5.15
CA ILE A 10 -30.34 -5.40 -3.69
C ILE A 10 -31.73 -5.52 -3.05
N SER A 11 -32.72 -4.74 -3.55
CA SER A 11 -34.07 -4.74 -2.98
C SER A 11 -34.82 -6.07 -3.12
N ARG A 12 -34.46 -6.89 -4.10
CA ARG A 12 -35.07 -8.22 -4.35
C ARG A 12 -34.25 -9.37 -3.79
N SER A 13 -33.11 -9.09 -3.18
CA SER A 13 -32.22 -10.13 -2.65
C SER A 13 -32.75 -10.68 -1.32
N ASN A 14 -32.69 -12.00 -1.16
CA ASN A 14 -32.98 -12.68 0.10
C ASN A 14 -31.76 -12.80 1.02
N ALA A 15 -30.61 -12.22 0.64
CA ALA A 15 -29.42 -12.23 1.47
C ALA A 15 -29.68 -11.48 2.80
N ASP A 16 -29.14 -11.98 3.89
CA ASP A 16 -29.24 -11.36 5.21
C ASP A 16 -28.13 -10.35 5.46
N LEU A 17 -26.95 -10.59 4.88
CA LEU A 17 -25.77 -9.73 4.99
C LEU A 17 -25.35 -9.20 3.62
N PHE A 18 -25.11 -7.89 3.55
CA PHE A 18 -24.53 -7.21 2.40
C PHE A 18 -23.14 -6.71 2.74
N TYR A 19 -22.20 -7.05 1.89
CA TYR A 19 -20.80 -6.61 1.99
C TYR A 19 -20.40 -5.82 0.74
N PHE A 20 -19.76 -4.66 0.92
CA PHE A 20 -19.19 -3.90 -0.20
C PHE A 20 -18.12 -2.90 0.24
N THR A 21 -17.28 -2.51 -0.73
CA THR A 21 -16.27 -1.47 -0.57
C THR A 21 -16.89 -0.10 -0.74
N ILE A 22 -16.72 0.79 0.26
CA ILE A 22 -17.24 2.16 0.22
C ILE A 22 -16.34 3.08 -0.62
N SER A 23 -16.96 4.09 -1.21
CA SER A 23 -16.28 5.10 -2.02
C SER A 23 -15.63 6.19 -1.16
N GLN A 24 -14.49 6.67 -1.64
CA GLN A 24 -13.78 7.82 -1.07
C GLN A 24 -13.89 9.06 -1.97
N THR A 25 -15.04 9.25 -2.63
CA THR A 25 -15.37 10.43 -3.43
C THR A 25 -16.77 10.94 -3.08
N ASN A 26 -17.02 12.25 -3.23
CA ASN A 26 -18.32 12.86 -2.90
C ASN A 26 -19.49 12.20 -3.65
N GLY A 27 -19.37 12.02 -4.97
CA GLY A 27 -20.43 11.41 -5.77
C GLY A 27 -20.63 9.91 -5.48
N GLY A 28 -19.53 9.18 -5.26
CA GLY A 28 -19.59 7.77 -4.87
C GLY A 28 -20.21 7.58 -3.49
N ASN A 29 -19.93 8.48 -2.55
CA ASN A 29 -20.53 8.44 -1.22
C ASN A 29 -22.05 8.69 -1.24
N LEU A 30 -22.56 9.57 -2.10
CA LEU A 30 -24.01 9.73 -2.27
C LEU A 30 -24.68 8.42 -2.70
N ARG A 31 -24.07 7.70 -3.62
CA ARG A 31 -24.50 6.36 -4.02
C ARG A 31 -24.53 5.42 -2.82
N ASP A 32 -23.48 5.42 -2.01
CA ASP A 32 -23.35 4.53 -0.84
C ASP A 32 -24.42 4.86 0.21
N LEU A 33 -24.69 6.15 0.47
CA LEU A 33 -25.79 6.57 1.37
C LEU A 33 -27.17 6.08 0.92
N VAL A 34 -27.44 6.05 -0.39
CA VAL A 34 -28.69 5.49 -0.94
C VAL A 34 -28.77 3.98 -0.67
N ILE A 35 -27.64 3.25 -0.84
CA ILE A 35 -27.57 1.81 -0.54
C ILE A 35 -27.80 1.57 0.96
N PHE A 36 -27.12 2.32 1.84
CA PHE A 36 -27.30 2.21 3.29
C PHE A 36 -28.77 2.42 3.69
N LYS A 37 -29.41 3.44 3.11
CA LYS A 37 -30.83 3.73 3.39
C LYS A 37 -31.76 2.62 2.93
N LEU A 38 -31.50 2.03 1.76
CA LEU A 38 -32.27 0.89 1.24
C LEU A 38 -32.14 -0.33 2.18
N LEU A 39 -30.93 -0.69 2.58
CA LEU A 39 -30.66 -1.82 3.46
C LEU A 39 -31.25 -1.60 4.86
N GLU A 40 -31.17 -0.37 5.40
CA GLU A 40 -31.82 0.01 6.66
C GLU A 40 -33.34 -0.23 6.60
N LEU A 41 -34.00 0.24 5.53
CA LEU A 41 -35.45 0.07 5.34
C LEU A 41 -35.89 -1.39 5.21
N GLN A 42 -35.00 -2.25 4.72
CA GLN A 42 -35.24 -3.69 4.58
C GLN A 42 -34.77 -4.50 5.80
N HIS A 43 -34.28 -3.84 6.87
CA HIS A 43 -33.72 -4.47 8.06
C HIS A 43 -32.58 -5.47 7.75
N LYS A 44 -31.80 -5.19 6.69
CA LYS A 44 -30.69 -6.02 6.26
C LYS A 44 -29.40 -5.62 6.95
N LYS A 45 -28.56 -6.59 7.31
CA LYS A 45 -27.22 -6.37 7.83
C LYS A 45 -26.31 -5.83 6.75
N CYS A 46 -25.43 -4.91 7.12
CA CYS A 46 -24.49 -4.30 6.19
C CYS A 46 -23.10 -4.17 6.81
N LEU A 47 -22.13 -4.79 6.18
CA LEU A 47 -20.71 -4.72 6.52
C LEU A 47 -19.95 -4.01 5.40
N ILE A 48 -19.26 -2.94 5.71
CA ILE A 48 -18.48 -2.20 4.73
C ILE A 48 -16.98 -2.42 4.91
N HIS A 49 -16.22 -2.32 3.81
CA HIS A 49 -14.77 -2.44 3.82
C HIS A 49 -14.15 -1.19 3.21
N LEU A 50 -13.25 -0.55 3.96
CA LEU A 50 -12.51 0.62 3.52
C LEU A 50 -11.08 0.20 3.15
N HIS A 51 -10.71 0.35 1.86
CA HIS A 51 -9.38 0.02 1.36
C HIS A 51 -8.40 1.19 1.33
N GLY A 52 -8.79 2.38 1.81
CA GLY A 52 -7.93 3.56 1.80
C GLY A 52 -8.00 4.37 3.08
N GLY A 53 -7.23 5.45 3.15
CA GLY A 53 -7.07 6.29 4.35
C GLY A 53 -7.90 7.59 4.37
N TYR A 54 -8.55 7.95 3.26
CA TYR A 54 -9.07 9.31 3.05
C TYR A 54 -10.50 9.54 3.57
N TYR A 55 -11.23 8.50 3.94
CA TYR A 55 -12.67 8.59 4.20
C TYR A 55 -13.02 9.59 5.32
N ARG A 56 -12.23 9.66 6.39
CA ARG A 56 -12.43 10.64 7.48
C ARG A 56 -12.29 12.06 6.99
N GLN A 57 -11.23 12.35 6.26
CA GLN A 57 -10.98 13.66 5.66
C GLN A 57 -12.11 14.04 4.70
N LEU A 58 -12.54 13.13 3.85
CA LEU A 58 -13.64 13.34 2.93
C LEU A 58 -14.93 13.72 3.66
N VAL A 59 -15.30 12.97 4.71
CA VAL A 59 -16.57 13.20 5.43
C VAL A 59 -16.54 14.47 6.25
N ASP A 60 -15.47 14.74 6.97
CA ASP A 60 -15.42 15.85 7.93
C ASP A 60 -15.10 17.19 7.27
N ASN A 61 -14.30 17.20 6.19
CA ASN A 61 -13.79 18.44 5.62
C ASN A 61 -14.28 18.73 4.19
N ASP A 62 -14.46 17.70 3.35
CA ASP A 62 -14.73 17.91 1.92
C ASP A 62 -16.22 17.79 1.56
N MET A 63 -17.06 17.29 2.48
CA MET A 63 -18.50 17.15 2.27
C MET A 63 -19.31 18.33 2.79
N ALA A 64 -20.44 18.59 2.14
CA ALA A 64 -21.45 19.49 2.67
C ALA A 64 -21.98 19.02 4.03
N GLY A 65 -22.32 19.94 4.93
CA GLY A 65 -22.71 19.62 6.30
C GLY A 65 -23.88 18.62 6.43
N TRP A 66 -24.85 18.67 5.50
CA TRP A 66 -25.96 17.71 5.45
C TRP A 66 -25.47 16.29 5.09
N GLN A 67 -24.53 16.18 4.14
CA GLN A 67 -23.98 14.91 3.70
C GLN A 67 -23.12 14.28 4.81
N ARG A 68 -22.31 15.09 5.51
CA ARG A 68 -21.58 14.68 6.71
C ARG A 68 -22.52 14.10 7.76
N LYS A 69 -23.58 14.84 8.14
CA LYS A 69 -24.59 14.36 9.11
C LYS A 69 -25.24 13.04 8.67
N ALA A 70 -25.55 12.92 7.37
CA ALA A 70 -26.11 11.69 6.81
C ALA A 70 -25.14 10.50 6.95
N ASN A 71 -23.82 10.71 6.71
CA ASN A 71 -22.80 9.67 6.88
C ASN A 71 -22.72 9.20 8.33
N TYR A 72 -22.58 10.10 9.30
CA TYR A 72 -22.54 9.73 10.72
C TYR A 72 -23.78 8.91 11.13
N LYS A 73 -24.96 9.35 10.69
CA LYS A 73 -26.21 8.64 10.97
C LYS A 73 -26.27 7.27 10.32
N ALA A 74 -25.80 7.13 9.08
CA ALA A 74 -25.84 5.89 8.33
C ALA A 74 -24.80 4.88 8.85
N ILE A 75 -23.55 5.32 9.05
CA ILE A 75 -22.44 4.48 9.54
C ILE A 75 -22.77 3.90 10.91
N LYS A 76 -23.36 4.69 11.81
CA LYS A 76 -23.78 4.23 13.15
C LYS A 76 -24.72 3.02 13.12
N LYS A 77 -25.48 2.84 12.03
CA LYS A 77 -26.50 1.78 11.87
C LYS A 77 -25.96 0.53 11.17
N LEU A 78 -24.75 0.56 10.65
CA LEU A 78 -24.14 -0.59 10.00
C LEU A 78 -23.87 -1.72 11.02
N SER A 79 -23.85 -2.96 10.56
CA SER A 79 -23.41 -4.09 11.37
C SER A 79 -21.94 -4.00 11.75
N GLY A 80 -21.12 -3.43 10.86
CA GLY A 80 -19.72 -3.16 11.14
C GLY A 80 -18.99 -2.50 9.97
N VAL A 81 -17.77 -2.10 10.25
CA VAL A 81 -16.80 -1.57 9.27
C VAL A 81 -15.52 -2.36 9.35
N ILE A 82 -14.93 -2.67 8.21
CA ILE A 82 -13.62 -3.32 8.11
C ILE A 82 -12.61 -2.28 7.64
N VAL A 83 -11.47 -2.23 8.32
CA VAL A 83 -10.31 -1.41 7.99
C VAL A 83 -9.06 -2.29 7.87
N LEU A 84 -8.05 -1.83 7.13
CA LEU A 84 -6.88 -2.64 6.78
C LEU A 84 -5.79 -2.69 7.85
N SER A 85 -5.90 -1.90 8.92
CA SER A 85 -4.92 -1.89 10.02
C SER A 85 -5.48 -1.24 11.28
N LYS A 86 -4.79 -1.44 12.41
CA LYS A 86 -5.21 -0.88 13.70
C LYS A 86 -5.21 0.64 13.70
N SER A 87 -4.20 1.28 13.12
CA SER A 87 -4.07 2.74 13.03
C SER A 87 -5.19 3.37 12.18
N LEU A 88 -5.81 2.62 11.27
CA LEU A 88 -6.91 3.07 10.44
C LEU A 88 -8.29 3.01 11.14
N LYS A 89 -8.42 2.39 12.31
CA LYS A 89 -9.66 2.41 13.12
C LYS A 89 -10.12 3.84 13.41
N LYS A 90 -9.17 4.77 13.64
CA LYS A 90 -9.44 6.19 13.87
C LYS A 90 -10.29 6.87 12.79
N ILE A 91 -10.34 6.32 11.59
CA ILE A 91 -11.17 6.84 10.50
C ILE A 91 -12.65 6.80 10.87
N PHE A 92 -13.08 5.79 11.61
CA PHE A 92 -14.48 5.62 12.01
C PHE A 92 -14.76 5.96 13.47
N GLU A 93 -13.77 6.44 14.21
CA GLU A 93 -13.90 6.85 15.60
C GLU A 93 -15.01 7.90 15.76
N GLY A 94 -15.99 7.63 16.67
CA GLY A 94 -17.17 8.46 16.86
C GLY A 94 -18.25 8.37 15.78
N MET A 95 -18.03 7.61 14.70
CA MET A 95 -19.06 7.31 13.69
C MET A 95 -19.83 6.01 13.99
N ILE A 96 -19.15 5.03 14.57
CA ILE A 96 -19.68 3.72 14.96
C ILE A 96 -18.98 3.27 16.24
N ASP A 97 -19.56 2.33 16.99
CA ASP A 97 -18.97 1.80 18.21
C ASP A 97 -17.69 1.01 17.90
N ASP A 98 -16.66 1.11 18.75
CA ASP A 98 -15.33 0.56 18.48
C ASP A 98 -15.29 -0.97 18.32
N ASP A 99 -16.18 -1.67 19.01
CA ASP A 99 -16.36 -3.13 18.91
C ASP A 99 -16.91 -3.59 17.55
N ARG A 100 -17.45 -2.67 16.75
CA ARG A 100 -17.90 -2.89 15.38
C ARG A 100 -16.92 -2.37 14.32
N ILE A 101 -15.72 -1.95 14.73
CA ILE A 101 -14.61 -1.61 13.81
C ILE A 101 -13.62 -2.76 13.79
N PHE A 102 -13.69 -3.56 12.73
CA PHE A 102 -12.88 -4.77 12.55
C PHE A 102 -11.62 -4.46 11.76
N VAL A 103 -10.51 -5.10 12.15
CA VAL A 103 -9.27 -5.07 11.37
C VAL A 103 -9.17 -6.36 10.57
N VAL A 104 -9.04 -6.22 9.24
CA VAL A 104 -8.70 -7.31 8.33
C VAL A 104 -7.60 -6.78 7.41
N GLU A 105 -6.39 -7.21 7.69
CA GLU A 105 -5.18 -6.80 6.98
C GLU A 105 -5.17 -7.40 5.58
N ASN A 106 -4.57 -6.70 4.61
CA ASN A 106 -4.30 -7.25 3.28
C ASN A 106 -3.36 -8.46 3.36
N CYS A 107 -3.35 -9.26 2.32
CA CYS A 107 -2.40 -10.36 2.15
C CYS A 107 -1.59 -10.21 0.87
N VAL A 108 -0.54 -10.98 0.77
CA VAL A 108 0.23 -11.15 -0.46
C VAL A 108 -0.38 -12.28 -1.27
N ASP A 109 -0.47 -12.09 -2.58
CA ASP A 109 -0.82 -13.14 -3.53
C ASP A 109 0.38 -14.09 -3.69
N ASP A 110 0.18 -15.37 -3.39
CA ASP A 110 1.22 -16.40 -3.36
C ASP A 110 1.96 -16.52 -4.71
N GLN A 111 1.33 -16.18 -5.84
CA GLN A 111 1.98 -16.20 -7.15
C GLN A 111 3.20 -15.26 -7.25
N TYR A 112 3.24 -14.20 -6.43
CA TYR A 112 4.35 -13.24 -6.42
C TYR A 112 5.42 -13.56 -5.37
N LEU A 113 5.19 -14.55 -4.52
CA LEU A 113 6.16 -14.95 -3.52
C LEU A 113 7.23 -15.88 -4.12
N LEU A 114 8.48 -15.59 -3.80
CA LEU A 114 9.60 -16.50 -4.04
C LEU A 114 9.49 -17.72 -3.13
N THR A 115 9.95 -18.88 -3.61
CA THR A 115 10.11 -20.07 -2.79
C THR A 115 11.18 -19.85 -1.71
N ASP A 116 11.18 -20.67 -0.66
CA ASP A 116 12.18 -20.57 0.39
C ASP A 116 13.62 -20.80 -0.14
N GLN A 117 13.77 -21.69 -1.12
CA GLN A 117 15.05 -21.90 -1.81
C GLN A 117 15.51 -20.64 -2.56
N GLU A 118 14.63 -19.99 -3.33
CA GLU A 118 14.95 -18.76 -4.06
C GLU A 118 15.30 -17.61 -3.10
N ILE A 119 14.63 -17.51 -1.95
CA ILE A 119 14.96 -16.54 -0.90
C ILE A 119 16.35 -16.82 -0.32
N GLU A 120 16.67 -18.08 -0.03
CA GLU A 120 17.99 -18.47 0.48
C GLU A 120 19.11 -18.09 -0.51
N GLU A 121 18.94 -18.45 -1.79
CA GLU A 121 19.87 -18.09 -2.87
C GLU A 121 20.02 -16.56 -3.02
N LYS A 122 18.89 -15.81 -3.00
CA LYS A 122 18.86 -14.35 -3.05
C LYS A 122 19.66 -13.76 -1.88
N LEU A 123 19.36 -14.15 -0.64
CA LEU A 123 20.02 -13.62 0.54
C LEU A 123 21.50 -14.03 0.65
N LYS A 124 21.88 -15.19 0.14
CA LYS A 124 23.28 -15.61 0.04
C LYS A 124 24.05 -14.76 -0.95
N SER A 125 23.44 -14.40 -2.07
CA SER A 125 24.09 -13.60 -3.10
C SER A 125 24.28 -12.12 -2.71
N LEU A 126 23.56 -11.61 -1.69
CA LEU A 126 23.62 -10.23 -1.27
C LEU A 126 25.03 -9.78 -0.90
N GLU A 127 25.81 -10.64 -0.23
CA GLU A 127 27.19 -10.32 0.22
C GLU A 127 28.19 -10.15 -0.94
N SER A 128 27.92 -10.79 -2.08
CA SER A 128 28.78 -10.71 -3.28
C SER A 128 28.33 -9.65 -4.28
N LYS A 129 27.16 -9.04 -4.09
CA LYS A 129 26.63 -8.03 -5.02
C LYS A 129 27.35 -6.70 -4.85
N LYS A 130 27.97 -6.21 -5.93
CA LYS A 130 28.57 -4.87 -5.99
C LYS A 130 27.49 -3.79 -6.06
N VAL A 131 26.42 -4.05 -6.85
CA VAL A 131 25.31 -3.11 -7.04
C VAL A 131 24.01 -3.77 -6.54
N LEU A 132 23.33 -3.11 -5.63
CA LEU A 132 22.03 -3.51 -5.11
C LEU A 132 20.92 -2.76 -5.85
N HIS A 133 19.86 -3.50 -6.19
CA HIS A 133 18.70 -2.93 -6.87
C HIS A 133 17.66 -2.45 -5.86
N VAL A 134 17.19 -1.21 -6.04
CA VAL A 134 16.12 -0.55 -5.27
C VAL A 134 14.89 -0.49 -6.15
N LEU A 135 13.82 -1.17 -5.77
CA LEU A 135 12.55 -1.18 -6.51
C LEU A 135 11.60 -0.11 -5.97
N TRP A 136 11.03 0.68 -6.86
CA TRP A 136 9.80 1.44 -6.65
C TRP A 136 8.70 0.84 -7.53
N LEU A 137 7.60 0.36 -6.93
CA LEU A 137 6.50 -0.31 -7.62
C LEU A 137 5.16 0.28 -7.19
N SER A 138 4.59 1.15 -8.01
CA SER A 138 3.28 1.78 -7.80
C SER A 138 2.82 2.52 -9.05
N ASN A 139 1.59 3.07 -9.06
CA ASN A 139 1.19 4.06 -10.05
C ASN A 139 1.97 5.37 -9.84
N PHE A 140 2.46 5.97 -10.93
CA PHE A 140 3.18 7.23 -10.89
C PHE A 140 2.20 8.37 -10.59
N ILE A 141 2.01 8.60 -9.31
CA ILE A 141 1.32 9.72 -8.69
C ILE A 141 2.36 10.39 -7.79
N ARG A 142 2.52 11.69 -7.89
CA ARG A 142 3.59 12.43 -7.20
C ARG A 142 3.65 12.13 -5.70
N SER A 143 2.50 12.10 -5.06
CA SER A 143 2.39 11.80 -3.61
C SER A 143 2.69 10.33 -3.24
N LYS A 144 2.86 9.42 -4.20
CA LYS A 144 3.38 8.06 -3.98
C LYS A 144 4.91 8.04 -3.80
N GLY A 145 5.57 9.18 -3.98
CA GLY A 145 6.95 9.38 -3.58
C GLY A 145 8.02 8.96 -4.60
N TYR A 146 7.65 8.68 -5.87
CA TYR A 146 8.67 8.37 -6.89
C TYR A 146 9.70 9.52 -7.11
N PRO A 147 9.35 10.82 -6.99
CA PRO A 147 10.34 11.87 -7.10
C PRO A 147 11.43 11.78 -6.05
N PHE A 148 11.07 11.37 -4.82
CA PHE A 148 12.05 11.18 -3.77
C PHE A 148 13.03 10.03 -4.09
N VAL A 149 12.54 8.96 -4.71
CA VAL A 149 13.40 7.83 -5.12
C VAL A 149 14.32 8.25 -6.29
N LEU A 150 13.87 9.17 -7.17
CA LEU A 150 14.75 9.81 -8.17
C LEU A 150 15.83 10.69 -7.51
N GLU A 151 15.51 11.41 -6.43
CA GLU A 151 16.51 12.14 -5.64
C GLU A 151 17.56 11.21 -5.02
N MET A 152 17.14 10.00 -4.57
CA MET A 152 18.09 8.98 -4.11
C MET A 152 19.03 8.52 -5.23
N ALA A 153 18.51 8.34 -6.46
CA ALA A 153 19.33 7.99 -7.62
C ALA A 153 20.32 9.09 -7.97
N LYS A 154 19.91 10.36 -7.88
CA LYS A 154 20.78 11.50 -8.06
C LYS A 154 21.90 11.54 -7.01
N ALA A 155 21.56 11.33 -5.72
CA ALA A 155 22.55 11.27 -4.65
C ALA A 155 23.56 10.12 -4.84
N GLU A 156 23.13 8.97 -5.37
CA GLU A 156 24.04 7.87 -5.73
C GLU A 156 25.01 8.31 -6.84
N LYS A 157 24.51 8.96 -7.90
CA LYS A 157 25.35 9.47 -8.98
C LYS A 157 26.36 10.50 -8.47
N GLU A 158 25.92 11.48 -7.68
CA GLU A 158 26.79 12.51 -7.09
C GLU A 158 27.92 11.89 -6.26
N ARG A 159 27.62 10.83 -5.50
CA ARG A 159 28.62 10.10 -4.72
C ARG A 159 29.62 9.36 -5.62
N VAL A 160 29.16 8.77 -6.73
CA VAL A 160 30.03 8.11 -7.73
C VAL A 160 30.91 9.14 -8.47
N ASP A 161 30.34 10.27 -8.88
CA ASP A 161 31.07 11.37 -9.52
C ASP A 161 32.16 11.95 -8.60
N ALA A 162 31.95 11.88 -7.28
CA ALA A 162 32.95 12.24 -6.27
C ALA A 162 34.01 11.15 -6.01
N GLY A 163 34.03 10.06 -6.80
CA GLY A 163 35.02 8.99 -6.73
C GLY A 163 34.60 7.76 -5.92
N GLY A 164 33.32 7.69 -5.48
CA GLY A 164 32.77 6.50 -4.83
C GLY A 164 32.43 5.38 -5.82
N GLU A 165 32.42 4.14 -5.36
CA GLU A 165 31.96 3.00 -6.18
C GLU A 165 30.44 2.97 -6.25
N LYS A 166 29.85 2.66 -7.43
CA LYS A 166 28.40 2.50 -7.59
C LYS A 166 27.86 1.36 -6.71
N ARG A 167 26.89 1.69 -5.84
CA ARG A 167 26.27 0.74 -4.90
C ARG A 167 24.81 0.44 -5.21
N PHE A 168 24.09 1.39 -5.83
CA PHE A 168 22.67 1.25 -6.07
C PHE A 168 22.30 1.47 -7.54
N HIS A 169 21.26 0.72 -7.97
CA HIS A 169 20.53 0.94 -9.20
C HIS A 169 19.04 0.99 -8.87
N PHE A 170 18.28 1.87 -9.51
CA PHE A 170 16.90 2.16 -9.17
C PHE A 170 15.97 1.66 -10.28
N ASP A 171 15.13 0.68 -9.96
CA ASP A 171 14.15 0.08 -10.84
C ASP A 171 12.77 0.66 -10.55
N PHE A 172 12.12 1.26 -11.55
CA PHE A 172 10.79 1.84 -11.43
C PHE A 172 9.79 1.05 -12.27
N ALA A 173 8.65 0.67 -11.66
CA ALA A 173 7.59 -0.04 -12.36
C ALA A 173 6.21 0.51 -11.97
N GLY A 174 5.32 0.63 -12.97
CA GLY A 174 3.95 1.08 -12.79
C GLY A 174 3.44 1.94 -13.94
N LYS A 175 2.17 2.31 -13.85
CA LYS A 175 1.49 3.15 -14.83
C LYS A 175 1.64 4.63 -14.46
N PHE A 176 1.95 5.48 -15.41
CA PHE A 176 1.78 6.92 -15.24
C PHE A 176 0.30 7.27 -15.16
N PHE A 177 -0.07 7.98 -14.11
CA PHE A 177 -1.47 8.36 -13.89
C PHE A 177 -1.88 9.52 -14.81
N GLU A 178 -0.94 10.44 -15.06
CA GLU A 178 -1.07 11.58 -15.96
C GLU A 178 0.17 11.71 -16.84
N ASP A 179 0.03 12.31 -18.04
CA ASP A 179 1.16 12.54 -18.95
C ASP A 179 2.22 13.48 -18.33
N SER A 180 1.79 14.46 -17.54
CA SER A 180 2.67 15.36 -16.79
C SER A 180 3.63 14.62 -15.85
N GLU A 181 3.22 13.52 -15.24
CA GLU A 181 4.07 12.68 -14.40
C GLU A 181 5.13 11.93 -15.23
N LYS A 182 4.75 11.49 -16.44
CA LYS A 182 5.67 10.86 -17.39
C LYS A 182 6.71 11.82 -17.90
N ASP A 183 6.31 13.04 -18.24
CA ASP A 183 7.21 14.07 -18.72
C ASP A 183 8.20 14.49 -17.62
N TYR A 184 7.70 14.72 -16.41
CA TYR A 184 8.55 15.00 -15.25
C TYR A 184 9.59 13.89 -15.01
N PHE A 185 9.16 12.63 -14.99
CA PHE A 185 10.05 11.49 -14.74
C PHE A 185 11.18 11.43 -15.78
N LYS A 186 10.84 11.56 -17.07
CA LYS A 186 11.82 11.53 -18.16
C LYS A 186 12.77 12.73 -18.16
N SER A 187 12.22 13.93 -17.94
CA SER A 187 13.01 15.16 -17.87
C SER A 187 13.97 15.11 -16.70
N TYR A 188 13.53 14.67 -15.53
CA TYR A 188 14.39 14.57 -14.35
C TYR A 188 15.58 13.62 -14.58
N ILE A 189 15.36 12.45 -15.20
CA ILE A 189 16.42 11.49 -15.53
C ILE A 189 17.43 12.14 -16.48
N LYS A 190 16.97 12.77 -17.56
CA LYS A 190 17.81 13.39 -18.57
C LYS A 190 18.61 14.57 -18.02
N GLU A 191 17.96 15.48 -17.30
CA GLU A 191 18.57 16.69 -16.76
C GLU A 191 19.65 16.40 -15.70
N ASN A 192 19.51 15.27 -14.99
CA ASN A 192 20.47 14.86 -13.96
C ASN A 192 21.42 13.74 -14.43
N GLY A 193 21.34 13.29 -15.70
CA GLY A 193 22.21 12.26 -16.27
C GLY A 193 22.08 10.90 -15.55
N LEU A 194 20.85 10.47 -15.28
CA LEU A 194 20.55 9.27 -14.47
C LEU A 194 20.27 8.02 -15.30
N GLU A 195 20.51 8.03 -16.61
CA GLU A 195 20.18 6.93 -17.53
C GLU A 195 20.85 5.61 -17.14
N GLU A 196 22.05 5.66 -16.58
CA GLU A 196 22.77 4.46 -16.08
C GLU A 196 22.37 4.04 -14.67
N TYR A 197 21.63 4.87 -13.93
CA TYR A 197 21.22 4.66 -12.56
C TYR A 197 19.76 4.25 -12.42
N VAL A 198 18.93 4.52 -13.43
CA VAL A 198 17.49 4.34 -13.39
C VAL A 198 17.02 3.48 -14.57
N THR A 199 16.18 2.48 -14.28
CA THR A 199 15.46 1.71 -15.29
C THR A 199 13.96 1.80 -15.05
N TYR A 200 13.21 2.14 -16.11
CA TYR A 200 11.74 2.10 -16.11
C TYR A 200 11.24 0.85 -16.83
N HIS A 201 10.49 0.02 -16.13
CA HIS A 201 9.99 -1.28 -16.62
C HIS A 201 8.58 -1.25 -17.20
N GLY A 202 7.91 -0.08 -17.16
CA GLY A 202 6.51 -0.01 -17.57
C GLY A 202 5.56 -0.61 -16.53
N ILE A 203 4.40 -1.05 -17.00
CA ILE A 203 3.41 -1.76 -16.19
C ILE A 203 3.82 -3.23 -16.14
N VAL A 204 4.05 -3.75 -14.95
CA VAL A 204 4.49 -5.12 -14.73
C VAL A 204 3.44 -5.95 -14.00
N GLY A 205 3.36 -7.22 -14.34
CA GLY A 205 2.48 -8.22 -13.71
C GLY A 205 3.02 -9.64 -13.97
N GLY A 206 2.40 -10.65 -13.37
CA GLY A 206 2.81 -12.04 -13.55
C GLY A 206 4.29 -12.26 -13.29
N GLU A 207 4.94 -13.01 -14.18
CA GLU A 207 6.37 -13.37 -14.07
C GLU A 207 7.30 -12.16 -14.08
N GLN A 208 7.02 -11.14 -14.89
CA GLN A 208 7.86 -9.94 -14.95
C GLN A 208 7.92 -9.22 -13.59
N LYS A 209 6.80 -9.12 -12.88
CA LYS A 209 6.76 -8.56 -11.53
C LYS A 209 7.54 -9.45 -10.55
N ARG A 210 7.36 -10.77 -10.64
CA ARG A 210 8.05 -11.75 -9.80
C ARG A 210 9.56 -11.66 -9.97
N GLU A 211 10.06 -11.55 -11.20
CA GLU A 211 11.48 -11.39 -11.50
C GLU A 211 12.05 -10.07 -10.93
N LEU A 212 11.29 -8.97 -10.97
CA LEU A 212 11.72 -7.73 -10.31
C LEU A 212 11.83 -7.90 -8.79
N LEU A 213 10.84 -8.55 -8.16
CA LEU A 213 10.88 -8.84 -6.72
C LEU A 213 12.05 -9.78 -6.35
N LYS A 214 12.43 -10.70 -7.26
CA LYS A 214 13.60 -11.55 -7.10
C LYS A 214 14.91 -10.79 -7.21
N LYS A 215 15.02 -9.91 -8.20
CA LYS A 215 16.23 -9.13 -8.52
C LYS A 215 16.56 -8.09 -7.44
N CYS A 216 15.55 -7.43 -6.87
CA CYS A 216 15.73 -6.27 -6.02
C CYS A 216 15.85 -6.65 -4.53
N TYR A 217 16.74 -5.97 -3.81
CA TYR A 217 17.00 -6.19 -2.37
C TYR A 217 16.39 -5.13 -1.48
N LEU A 218 16.10 -3.96 -2.04
CA LEU A 218 15.49 -2.84 -1.35
C LEU A 218 14.20 -2.46 -2.07
N PHE A 219 13.23 -2.03 -1.30
CA PHE A 219 11.96 -1.52 -1.79
C PHE A 219 11.71 -0.13 -1.22
N ALA A 220 11.48 0.85 -2.08
CA ALA A 220 11.25 2.24 -1.68
C ALA A 220 9.84 2.69 -2.08
N LEU A 221 8.98 2.95 -1.10
CA LEU A 221 7.66 3.56 -1.30
C LEU A 221 7.45 4.66 -0.25
N PRO A 222 8.10 5.82 -0.41
CA PRO A 222 7.97 6.95 0.52
C PRO A 222 6.66 7.73 0.27
N THR A 223 5.53 7.04 0.39
CA THR A 223 4.20 7.55 0.04
C THR A 223 3.65 8.52 1.09
N ARG A 224 3.00 9.58 0.62
CA ARG A 224 2.10 10.48 1.34
C ARG A 224 0.76 10.60 0.61
N TYR A 225 0.42 9.57 -0.17
CA TYR A 225 -0.81 9.55 -0.96
C TYR A 225 -2.04 9.52 -0.03
N PRO A 226 -2.96 10.51 -0.12
CA PRO A 226 -4.07 10.63 0.82
C PRO A 226 -4.97 9.40 0.90
N ASN A 227 -5.20 8.73 -0.24
CA ASN A 227 -6.03 7.52 -0.28
C ASN A 227 -5.26 6.23 0.06
N GLU A 228 -4.04 6.32 0.59
CA GLU A 228 -3.30 5.13 1.00
C GLU A 228 -4.03 4.43 2.16
N GLY A 229 -4.10 3.11 2.09
CA GLY A 229 -4.55 2.27 3.21
C GLY A 229 -3.38 1.48 3.78
N GLN A 230 -3.29 0.22 3.41
CA GLN A 230 -2.17 -0.68 3.68
C GLN A 230 -1.59 -1.11 2.32
N PRO A 231 -0.40 -0.61 1.92
CA PRO A 231 0.15 -0.87 0.59
C PRO A 231 0.54 -2.34 0.40
N ILE A 232 -0.15 -3.05 -0.50
CA ILE A 232 0.16 -4.45 -0.83
C ILE A 232 1.58 -4.58 -1.36
N SER A 233 2.09 -3.60 -2.11
CA SER A 233 3.45 -3.65 -2.65
C SER A 233 4.54 -3.65 -1.57
N ILE A 234 4.30 -3.06 -0.38
CA ILE A 234 5.20 -3.21 0.77
C ILE A 234 5.15 -4.65 1.30
N LEU A 235 3.95 -5.23 1.43
CA LEU A 235 3.80 -6.62 1.87
C LEU A 235 4.49 -7.60 0.91
N GLU A 236 4.30 -7.40 -0.41
CA GLU A 236 4.97 -8.19 -1.46
C GLU A 236 6.50 -8.07 -1.36
N ALA A 237 7.01 -6.86 -1.15
CA ALA A 237 8.44 -6.64 -0.97
C ALA A 237 8.97 -7.34 0.28
N MET A 238 8.29 -7.22 1.42
CA MET A 238 8.65 -7.92 2.67
C MET A 238 8.61 -9.43 2.47
N GLY A 239 7.54 -9.96 1.85
CA GLY A 239 7.37 -11.37 1.53
C GLY A 239 8.45 -11.92 0.59
N ASN A 240 9.12 -11.07 -0.18
CA ASN A 240 10.24 -11.42 -1.04
C ASN A 240 11.61 -11.05 -0.44
N GLY A 241 11.67 -10.85 0.88
CA GLY A 241 12.91 -10.63 1.60
C GLY A 241 13.62 -9.34 1.17
N MET A 242 12.89 -8.21 1.11
CA MET A 242 13.46 -6.92 0.77
C MET A 242 13.50 -6.00 2.00
N PHE A 243 14.51 -5.14 2.05
CA PHE A 243 14.63 -4.04 3.01
C PHE A 243 13.67 -2.90 2.60
N ILE A 244 12.90 -2.35 3.55
CA ILE A 244 11.85 -1.37 3.24
C ILE A 244 12.32 0.06 3.52
N ILE A 245 12.03 0.98 2.59
CA ILE A 245 12.21 2.43 2.75
C ILE A 245 10.84 3.06 2.52
N THR A 246 10.26 3.65 3.56
CA THR A 246 8.89 4.17 3.50
C THR A 246 8.68 5.36 4.45
N THR A 247 7.44 5.76 4.65
CA THR A 247 7.03 6.86 5.54
C THR A 247 6.04 6.36 6.59
N ASP A 248 5.80 7.16 7.62
CA ASP A 248 4.83 6.92 8.69
C ASP A 248 3.40 7.32 8.29
N HIS A 249 2.94 6.89 7.10
CA HIS A 249 1.67 7.31 6.53
C HIS A 249 0.62 6.19 6.53
N ALA A 250 -0.66 6.54 6.78
CA ALA A 250 -1.81 5.62 6.75
C ALA A 250 -1.62 4.38 7.63
N GLY A 251 -1.77 3.17 7.08
CA GLY A 251 -1.58 1.89 7.77
C GLY A 251 -0.15 1.36 7.76
N ILE A 252 0.83 2.11 7.21
CA ILE A 252 2.22 1.66 7.11
C ILE A 252 2.88 1.44 8.49
N PRO A 253 2.68 2.31 9.51
CA PRO A 253 3.28 2.08 10.83
C PRO A 253 2.86 0.77 11.52
N ASP A 254 1.76 0.14 11.09
CA ASP A 254 1.32 -1.15 11.63
C ASP A 254 2.06 -2.34 10.99
N ILE A 255 2.78 -2.13 9.87
CA ILE A 255 3.48 -3.18 9.11
C ILE A 255 4.99 -2.98 9.06
N VAL A 256 5.46 -1.74 9.15
CA VAL A 256 6.89 -1.40 9.07
C VAL A 256 7.30 -0.60 10.30
N GLU A 257 8.18 -1.17 11.10
CA GLU A 257 8.81 -0.54 12.26
C GLU A 257 10.21 -0.02 11.88
N ASP A 258 10.49 1.27 12.22
CA ASP A 258 11.77 1.91 11.92
C ASP A 258 12.95 1.19 12.60
N GLY A 259 14.00 0.91 11.84
CA GLY A 259 15.18 0.17 12.32
C GLY A 259 14.98 -1.35 12.45
N VAL A 260 13.76 -1.89 12.32
CA VAL A 260 13.45 -3.32 12.42
C VAL A 260 13.21 -3.94 11.04
N ASN A 261 12.29 -3.36 10.27
CA ASN A 261 11.92 -3.84 8.93
C ASN A 261 12.61 -3.03 7.82
N GLY A 262 13.17 -1.88 8.15
CA GLY A 262 13.75 -0.95 7.21
C GLY A 262 13.88 0.45 7.81
N ILE A 263 13.66 1.47 6.98
CA ILE A 263 13.68 2.89 7.36
C ILE A 263 12.28 3.47 7.19
N VAL A 264 11.72 4.03 8.27
CA VAL A 264 10.49 4.83 8.24
C VAL A 264 10.87 6.31 8.38
N MET A 265 10.71 7.05 7.29
CA MET A 265 11.04 8.48 7.23
C MET A 265 9.88 9.32 7.80
N LYS A 266 10.18 10.16 8.78
CA LYS A 266 9.18 11.06 9.39
C LYS A 266 8.98 12.35 8.62
N ASN A 267 10.05 12.91 8.08
CA ASN A 267 10.06 14.18 7.31
C ASN A 267 10.96 14.06 6.07
N LYS A 268 11.46 15.18 5.54
CA LYS A 268 12.39 15.25 4.41
C LYS A 268 13.82 14.75 4.74
N GLU A 269 13.93 13.67 5.52
CA GLU A 269 15.21 13.07 5.84
C GLU A 269 15.84 12.42 4.60
N ASN A 270 17.16 12.52 4.49
CA ASN A 270 17.88 11.84 3.43
C ASN A 270 17.98 10.33 3.72
N ALA A 271 17.01 9.54 3.23
CA ALA A 271 17.03 8.10 3.37
C ALA A 271 18.22 7.46 2.65
N TYR A 272 18.74 8.10 1.58
CA TYR A 272 19.86 7.58 0.83
C TYR A 272 21.10 7.41 1.72
N SER A 273 21.50 8.43 2.51
CA SER A 273 22.67 8.34 3.39
C SER A 273 22.51 7.27 4.46
N LYS A 274 21.30 7.11 5.02
CA LYS A 274 20.99 6.03 5.97
C LYS A 274 21.16 4.67 5.30
N VAL A 275 20.56 4.45 4.14
CA VAL A 275 20.66 3.17 3.40
C VAL A 275 22.09 2.88 2.99
N ALA A 276 22.83 3.90 2.52
CA ALA A 276 24.21 3.76 2.10
C ALA A 276 25.17 3.41 3.24
N SER A 277 24.79 3.61 4.50
CA SER A 277 25.58 3.21 5.67
C SER A 277 25.44 1.74 6.06
N PHE A 278 24.37 1.05 5.65
CA PHE A 278 24.15 -0.35 6.01
C PHE A 278 25.16 -1.30 5.36
N LYS A 279 25.64 -2.25 6.14
CA LYS A 279 26.48 -3.36 5.66
C LYS A 279 25.59 -4.50 5.11
N ALA A 280 26.16 -5.34 4.25
CA ALA A 280 25.43 -6.44 3.62
C ALA A 280 24.80 -7.41 4.62
N ASN A 281 25.50 -7.72 5.73
CA ASN A 281 24.98 -8.61 6.78
C ASN A 281 23.79 -7.99 7.56
N GLU A 282 23.79 -6.68 7.77
CA GLU A 282 22.68 -5.97 8.41
C GLU A 282 21.45 -5.99 7.52
N LEU A 283 21.61 -5.68 6.21
CA LEU A 283 20.55 -5.78 5.22
C LEU A 283 20.00 -7.22 5.17
N LYS A 284 20.86 -8.24 5.12
CA LYS A 284 20.47 -9.64 5.08
C LYS A 284 19.61 -10.04 6.30
N THR A 285 19.97 -9.58 7.48
CA THR A 285 19.22 -9.84 8.73
C THR A 285 17.81 -9.25 8.64
N VAL A 286 17.69 -8.00 8.20
CA VAL A 286 16.39 -7.33 8.03
C VAL A 286 15.56 -8.02 6.94
N CYS A 287 16.17 -8.34 5.80
CA CYS A 287 15.48 -9.03 4.68
C CYS A 287 14.91 -10.39 5.12
N LYS A 288 15.67 -11.18 5.87
CA LYS A 288 15.22 -12.47 6.41
C LYS A 288 14.04 -12.27 7.37
N ARG A 289 14.13 -11.33 8.31
CA ARG A 289 13.05 -10.99 9.25
C ARG A 289 11.78 -10.58 8.51
N ASN A 290 11.89 -9.74 7.49
CA ASN A 290 10.75 -9.30 6.69
C ASN A 290 10.04 -10.46 6.02
N ARG A 291 10.80 -11.42 5.45
CA ARG A 291 10.24 -12.65 4.88
C ARG A 291 9.46 -13.46 5.91
N GLU A 292 10.05 -13.72 7.06
CA GLU A 292 9.45 -14.52 8.13
C GLU A 292 8.18 -13.85 8.66
N TYR A 293 8.23 -12.54 8.92
CA TYR A 293 7.08 -11.76 9.38
C TYR A 293 5.93 -11.77 8.37
N CYS A 294 6.22 -11.60 7.07
CA CYS A 294 5.20 -11.64 6.04
C CYS A 294 4.55 -13.03 5.94
N LYS A 295 5.33 -14.11 6.01
CA LYS A 295 4.84 -15.50 6.01
C LYS A 295 3.92 -15.82 7.19
N GLU A 296 4.11 -15.18 8.32
CA GLU A 296 3.28 -15.35 9.51
C GLU A 296 2.01 -14.51 9.43
N MET A 297 2.14 -13.23 9.06
CA MET A 297 1.08 -12.24 9.25
C MET A 297 0.23 -11.95 8.03
N TYR A 298 0.75 -12.11 6.79
CA TYR A 298 0.11 -11.57 5.58
C TYR A 298 -0.14 -12.63 4.51
N THR A 299 -0.61 -13.83 4.92
CA THR A 299 -0.96 -14.92 4.02
C THR A 299 -2.42 -14.85 3.57
N GLU A 300 -2.72 -15.36 2.36
CA GLU A 300 -4.10 -15.49 1.88
C GLU A 300 -4.97 -16.32 2.84
N LYS A 301 -4.42 -17.40 3.40
CA LYS A 301 -5.13 -18.24 4.37
C LYS A 301 -5.60 -17.45 5.59
N ARG A 302 -4.72 -16.59 6.14
CA ARG A 302 -5.05 -15.74 7.29
C ARG A 302 -6.10 -14.68 6.91
N TYR A 303 -5.95 -14.04 5.76
CA TYR A 303 -6.92 -13.09 5.25
C TYR A 303 -8.32 -13.71 5.10
N LEU A 304 -8.41 -14.86 4.44
CA LEU A 304 -9.67 -15.57 4.24
C LEU A 304 -10.31 -15.97 5.59
N HIS A 305 -9.53 -16.47 6.53
CA HIS A 305 -10.01 -16.81 7.86
C HIS A 305 -10.57 -15.58 8.61
N MET A 306 -9.88 -14.45 8.56
CA MET A 306 -10.36 -13.20 9.16
C MET A 306 -11.66 -12.74 8.51
N MET A 307 -11.77 -12.76 7.18
CA MET A 307 -12.99 -12.38 6.45
C MET A 307 -14.16 -13.32 6.76
N GLU A 308 -13.94 -14.63 6.74
CA GLU A 308 -14.97 -15.62 7.09
C GLU A 308 -15.50 -15.42 8.51
N THR A 309 -14.61 -15.14 9.47
CA THR A 309 -14.99 -14.86 10.85
C THR A 309 -15.93 -13.66 10.90
N ARG A 310 -15.61 -12.57 10.19
CA ARG A 310 -16.47 -11.36 10.16
C ARG A 310 -17.82 -11.63 9.51
N PHE A 311 -17.88 -12.48 8.49
CA PHE A 311 -19.15 -12.85 7.85
C PHE A 311 -20.03 -13.77 8.73
N LYS A 312 -19.42 -14.64 9.53
CA LYS A 312 -20.17 -15.55 10.42
C LYS A 312 -20.69 -14.86 11.69
N GLU A 313 -19.95 -13.85 12.18
CA GLU A 313 -20.33 -13.09 13.38
C GLU A 313 -21.40 -12.02 13.11
N ASN A 314 -21.57 -11.60 11.87
CA ASN A 314 -22.54 -10.60 11.45
C ASN A 314 -23.67 -11.17 10.60
#